data_1b544fbb3b4b7b8382f7306dd2e25e02
#
_entry.id   1b544fbb3b4b7b8382f7306dd2e25e02
#
_cell.length_a   1.000
_cell.length_b   1.000
_cell.length_c   1.000
_cell.angle_alpha   90.00
_cell.angle_beta   90.00
_cell.angle_gamma   90.00
#
_symmetry.space_group_name_H-M   'P 1'
#
loop_
_entity.id
_entity.type
_entity.pdbx_description
1 polymer ?
#
loop_
_entity_poly.entity_id
_entity_poly.type
_entity_poly.pdbx_seq_one_letter_code
_entity_poly.pdbx_strand_id
1 'polypeptide(L)'
;MDANEAIVVFITTANSEEAARLAEMLVERRLAACVQILPEMESVYRWRGKIERQKEVLLIAKTTKSRFAELERKVRAVHSYETPEIVALPLAAGSPPYLEWLNSSVRLARKGRDS
;
A
#
# COMPACT_ATOMS: atom_id res chain seq x y z
N MET A 1 -15.98 13.49 1.51
CA MET A 1 -14.58 13.08 1.49
C MET A 1 -14.09 12.98 0.06
N ASP A 2 -12.99 13.61 -0.22
CA ASP A 2 -12.48 13.68 -1.58
C ASP A 2 -11.83 12.36 -1.98
N ALA A 3 -12.25 11.80 -3.10
CA ALA A 3 -11.67 10.54 -3.61
C ALA A 3 -10.18 10.68 -3.90
N ASN A 4 -9.72 11.92 -4.16
CA ASN A 4 -8.32 12.20 -4.44
C ASN A 4 -7.51 12.47 -3.19
N GLU A 5 -8.10 12.31 -2.03
CA GLU A 5 -7.38 12.51 -0.79
C GLU A 5 -6.23 11.53 -0.68
N ALA A 6 -5.05 12.05 -0.38
CA ALA A 6 -3.86 11.21 -0.27
C ALA A 6 -3.88 10.42 1.02
N ILE A 7 -3.46 9.18 0.94
CA ILE A 7 -3.40 8.29 2.09
C ILE A 7 -2.07 7.54 2.09
N VAL A 8 -1.71 7.04 3.27
CA VAL A 8 -0.57 6.15 3.45
C VAL A 8 -1.12 4.79 3.84
N VAL A 9 -0.68 3.74 3.16
CA VAL A 9 -1.14 2.39 3.43
C VAL A 9 0.03 1.59 3.97
N PHE A 10 -0.16 0.96 5.13
CA PHE A 10 0.83 0.06 5.70
C PHE A 10 0.45 -1.38 5.36
N ILE A 11 1.42 -2.11 4.83
CA ILE A 11 1.24 -3.51 4.48
C ILE A 11 2.43 -4.27 5.04
N THR A 12 2.19 -5.31 5.84
CA THR A 12 3.29 -6.13 6.33
C THR A 12 3.41 -7.37 5.46
N THR A 13 4.64 -7.82 5.25
CA THR A 13 4.93 -8.99 4.43
C THR A 13 5.89 -9.90 5.17
N ALA A 14 5.96 -11.15 4.71
CA ALA A 14 6.75 -12.17 5.38
C ALA A 14 8.25 -12.01 5.14
N ASN A 15 8.63 -11.52 3.96
CA ASN A 15 10.05 -11.43 3.59
C ASN A 15 10.23 -10.38 2.50
N SER A 16 11.51 -10.16 2.17
CA SER A 16 11.86 -9.11 1.21
C SER A 16 11.41 -9.44 -0.21
N GLU A 17 11.39 -10.69 -0.57
CA GLU A 17 10.96 -11.06 -1.92
C GLU A 17 9.49 -10.77 -2.13
N GLU A 18 8.66 -11.11 -1.14
CA GLU A 18 7.24 -10.81 -1.24
C GLU A 18 7.02 -9.30 -1.26
N ALA A 19 7.76 -8.58 -0.42
CA ALA A 19 7.64 -7.13 -0.37
C ALA A 19 7.97 -6.51 -1.73
N ALA A 20 9.04 -6.98 -2.37
CA ALA A 20 9.45 -6.44 -3.66
C ALA A 20 8.38 -6.71 -4.73
N ARG A 21 7.83 -7.92 -4.74
CA ARG A 21 6.80 -8.27 -5.72
C ARG A 21 5.55 -7.41 -5.56
N LEU A 22 5.11 -7.24 -4.30
CA LEU A 22 3.93 -6.43 -4.05
C LEU A 22 4.18 -4.97 -4.40
N ALA A 23 5.34 -4.44 -4.02
CA ALA A 23 5.66 -3.04 -4.29
C ALA A 23 5.64 -2.77 -5.79
N GLU A 24 6.29 -3.64 -6.55
CA GLU A 24 6.37 -3.45 -8.00
C GLU A 24 4.99 -3.54 -8.64
N MET A 25 4.19 -4.52 -8.22
CA MET A 25 2.84 -4.68 -8.76
C MET A 25 1.98 -3.45 -8.49
N LEU A 26 2.08 -2.90 -7.27
CA LEU A 26 1.25 -1.76 -6.91
C LEU A 26 1.60 -0.52 -7.72
N VAL A 27 2.88 -0.27 -7.93
CA VAL A 27 3.29 0.90 -8.71
C VAL A 27 2.97 0.70 -10.18
N GLU A 28 3.24 -0.49 -10.70
CA GLU A 28 3.01 -0.78 -12.09
C GLU A 28 1.54 -0.63 -12.46
N ARG A 29 0.64 -1.04 -11.58
CA ARG A 29 -0.79 -0.97 -11.85
C ARG A 29 -1.42 0.34 -11.39
N ARG A 30 -0.60 1.31 -11.02
CA ARG A 30 -1.05 2.63 -10.58
C ARG A 30 -1.97 2.56 -9.36
N LEU A 31 -1.79 1.54 -8.54
CA LEU A 31 -2.50 1.42 -7.27
C LEU A 31 -1.79 2.19 -6.19
N ALA A 32 -0.52 2.50 -6.39
CA ALA A 32 0.25 3.36 -5.50
C ALA A 32 1.19 4.21 -6.33
N ALA A 33 1.42 5.44 -5.87
CA ALA A 33 2.38 6.33 -6.53
C ALA A 33 3.80 5.88 -6.21
N CYS A 34 4.01 5.44 -4.98
CA CYS A 34 5.30 4.90 -4.59
C CYS A 34 5.08 3.93 -3.44
N VAL A 35 6.02 3.00 -3.30
CA VAL A 35 6.00 2.07 -2.18
C VAL A 35 7.42 2.02 -1.64
N GLN A 36 7.55 2.31 -0.34
CA GLN A 36 8.83 2.22 0.32
C GLN A 36 8.87 0.92 1.10
N ILE A 37 10.02 0.26 1.06
CA ILE A 37 10.19 -1.03 1.70
C ILE A 37 11.13 -0.85 2.87
N LEU A 38 10.62 -1.09 4.08
CA LEU A 38 11.43 -1.05 5.29
C LEU A 38 11.75 -2.48 5.69
N PRO A 39 13.00 -2.88 5.50
CA PRO A 39 13.35 -4.27 5.82
C PRO A 39 13.46 -4.47 7.31
N GLU A 40 13.09 -5.63 7.66
CA GLU A 40 13.33 -6.26 8.91
C GLU A 40 12.90 -5.50 10.12
N MET A 41 11.68 -5.63 10.47
CA MET A 41 11.17 -5.20 11.78
C MET A 41 10.70 -6.45 12.50
N GLU A 42 10.45 -6.31 13.80
CA GLU A 42 9.89 -7.40 14.57
C GLU A 42 8.48 -7.00 14.98
N SER A 43 7.51 -7.86 14.67
CA SER A 43 6.13 -7.63 15.07
C SER A 43 5.81 -8.54 16.25
N VAL A 44 5.16 -7.99 17.25
CA VAL A 44 4.73 -8.75 18.41
C VAL A 44 3.21 -8.60 18.49
N TYR A 45 2.50 -9.72 18.47
CA TYR A 45 1.05 -9.65 18.36
C TYR A 45 0.42 -10.88 18.99
N ARG A 46 -0.89 -10.80 19.21
CA ARG A 46 -1.65 -11.92 19.75
C ARG A 46 -2.34 -12.64 18.61
N TRP A 47 -2.14 -13.95 18.57
CA TRP A 47 -2.77 -14.77 17.54
C TRP A 47 -3.20 -16.07 18.18
N ARG A 48 -4.51 -16.35 18.10
CA ARG A 48 -5.09 -17.58 18.63
C ARG A 48 -4.71 -17.82 20.09
N GLY A 49 -4.78 -16.74 20.87
CA GLY A 49 -4.55 -16.83 22.30
C GLY A 49 -3.12 -16.79 22.74
N LYS A 50 -2.18 -16.68 21.81
CA LYS A 50 -0.76 -16.68 22.15
C LYS A 50 -0.08 -15.41 21.68
N ILE A 51 1.01 -15.07 22.37
CA ILE A 51 1.85 -13.95 21.95
C ILE A 51 2.86 -14.48 20.94
N GLU A 52 2.86 -13.89 19.77
CA GLU A 52 3.76 -14.31 18.69
C GLU A 52 4.75 -13.20 18.40
N ARG A 53 5.94 -13.58 17.97
CA ARG A 53 6.96 -12.65 17.51
C ARG A 53 7.38 -13.10 16.12
N GLN A 54 7.44 -12.17 15.20
CA GLN A 54 7.75 -12.52 13.82
C GLN A 54 8.51 -11.38 13.16
N LYS A 55 9.56 -11.74 12.43
CA LYS A 55 10.25 -10.75 11.61
C LYS A 55 9.45 -10.51 10.36
N GLU A 56 9.29 -9.25 10.04
CA GLU A 56 8.48 -8.86 8.88
C GLU A 56 9.10 -7.68 8.17
N VAL A 57 8.64 -7.45 6.95
CA VAL A 57 9.05 -6.30 6.14
C VAL A 57 7.83 -5.41 5.96
N LEU A 58 8.00 -4.12 6.20
CA LEU A 58 6.90 -3.17 6.11
C LEU A 58 6.93 -2.47 4.77
N LEU A 59 5.78 -2.43 4.12
CA LEU A 59 5.58 -1.60 2.94
C LEU A 59 4.82 -0.35 3.36
N ILE A 60 5.33 0.80 2.93
CA ILE A 60 4.65 2.08 3.12
C ILE A 60 4.26 2.56 1.74
N ALA A 61 2.99 2.41 1.39
CA ALA A 61 2.49 2.77 0.07
C ALA A 61 1.77 4.10 0.16
N LYS A 62 2.01 4.97 -0.81
CA LYS A 62 1.33 6.26 -0.87
C LYS A 62 0.44 6.29 -2.09
N THR A 63 -0.83 6.59 -1.86
CA THR A 63 -1.82 6.55 -2.92
C THR A 63 -2.97 7.49 -2.57
N THR A 64 -4.10 7.34 -3.24
CA THR A 64 -5.28 8.13 -2.93
C THR A 64 -6.39 7.23 -2.43
N LYS A 65 -7.35 7.84 -1.77
CA LYS A 65 -8.46 7.10 -1.21
C LYS A 65 -9.22 6.33 -2.28
N SER A 66 -9.32 6.87 -3.49
CA SER A 66 -10.05 6.21 -4.57
C SER A 66 -9.39 4.90 -5.02
N ARG A 67 -8.09 4.73 -4.74
CA ARG A 67 -7.40 3.52 -5.17
C ARG A 67 -7.34 2.44 -4.10
N PHE A 68 -7.78 2.74 -2.88
CA PHE A 68 -7.57 1.82 -1.78
C PHE A 68 -8.30 0.49 -1.95
N ALA A 69 -9.56 0.52 -2.38
CA ALA A 69 -10.33 -0.72 -2.49
C ALA A 69 -9.68 -1.70 -3.46
N GLU A 70 -9.22 -1.20 -4.60
CA GLU A 70 -8.54 -2.05 -5.57
C GLU A 70 -7.19 -2.51 -5.07
N LEU A 71 -6.45 -1.62 -4.40
CA LEU A 71 -5.17 -1.98 -3.81
C LEU A 71 -5.35 -3.13 -2.82
N GLU A 72 -6.31 -2.97 -1.93
CA GLU A 72 -6.56 -3.98 -0.90
C GLU A 72 -6.93 -5.31 -1.53
N ARG A 73 -7.77 -5.29 -2.53
CA ARG A 73 -8.22 -6.50 -3.20
C ARG A 73 -7.06 -7.21 -3.89
N LYS A 74 -6.22 -6.44 -4.60
CA LYS A 74 -5.10 -7.04 -5.33
C LYS A 74 -4.03 -7.60 -4.39
N VAL A 75 -3.76 -6.89 -3.29
CA VAL A 75 -2.78 -7.38 -2.32
C VAL A 75 -3.28 -8.67 -1.68
N ARG A 76 -4.54 -8.70 -1.28
CA ARG A 76 -5.08 -9.90 -0.64
C ARG A 76 -5.05 -11.11 -1.57
N ALA A 77 -5.21 -10.88 -2.86
CA ALA A 77 -5.25 -11.97 -3.83
C ALA A 77 -3.93 -12.72 -3.94
N VAL A 78 -2.81 -12.06 -3.64
CA VAL A 78 -1.49 -12.67 -3.83
C VAL A 78 -0.65 -12.70 -2.56
N HIS A 79 -1.19 -12.23 -1.43
CA HIS A 79 -0.43 -12.20 -0.19
C HIS A 79 -0.30 -13.60 0.39
N SER A 80 0.85 -13.86 1.02
CA SER A 80 1.11 -15.17 1.61
C SER A 80 0.31 -15.40 2.89
N TYR A 81 -0.12 -14.33 3.57
CA TYR A 81 -0.90 -14.45 4.78
C TYR A 81 -2.38 -14.58 4.45
N GLU A 82 -3.08 -15.34 5.28
CA GLU A 82 -4.53 -15.42 5.16
C GLU A 82 -5.17 -14.09 5.53
N THR A 83 -4.66 -13.43 6.57
CA THR A 83 -5.19 -12.16 7.04
C THR A 83 -4.06 -11.14 7.13
N PRO A 84 -3.67 -10.53 5.99
CA PRO A 84 -2.58 -9.57 6.02
C PRO A 84 -3.01 -8.23 6.60
N GLU A 85 -2.04 -7.51 7.16
CA GLU A 85 -2.29 -6.15 7.61
C GLU A 85 -2.28 -5.23 6.40
N ILE A 86 -3.39 -4.56 6.15
CA ILE A 86 -3.52 -3.57 5.07
C ILE A 86 -4.36 -2.46 5.67
N VAL A 87 -3.71 -1.42 6.19
CA VAL A 87 -4.41 -0.34 6.87
C VAL A 87 -3.97 0.99 6.29
N ALA A 88 -4.88 1.94 6.26
CA ALA A 88 -4.63 3.23 5.65
C ALA A 88 -4.83 4.36 6.65
N LEU A 89 -3.99 5.39 6.50
CA LEU A 89 -4.10 6.61 7.29
C LEU A 89 -4.22 7.78 6.33
N PRO A 90 -5.08 8.74 6.63
CA PRO A 90 -5.13 9.93 5.79
C PRO A 90 -3.91 10.80 6.04
N LEU A 91 -3.43 11.46 4.99
CA LEU A 91 -2.36 12.43 5.12
C LEU A 91 -2.97 13.75 5.53
N ALA A 92 -2.56 14.25 6.70
CA ALA A 92 -3.10 15.52 7.19
C ALA A 92 -2.61 16.69 6.36
N ALA A 93 -1.39 16.60 5.82
CA ALA A 93 -0.79 17.69 5.05
C ALA A 93 0.36 17.13 4.25
N GLY A 94 0.75 17.85 3.21
CA GLY A 94 1.87 17.46 2.40
C GLY A 94 2.29 18.62 1.53
N SER A 95 3.50 18.56 1.00
CA SER A 95 4.00 19.58 0.11
C SER A 95 3.16 19.55 -1.16
N PRO A 96 2.64 20.70 -1.62
CA PRO A 96 1.76 20.70 -2.80
C PRO A 96 2.35 20.06 -4.04
N PRO A 97 3.63 20.29 -4.40
CA PRO A 97 4.17 19.60 -5.57
C PRO A 97 4.19 18.08 -5.41
N TYR A 98 4.47 17.60 -4.20
CA TYR A 98 4.50 16.17 -3.96
C TYR A 98 3.10 15.57 -4.07
N LEU A 99 2.10 16.22 -3.47
CA LEU A 99 0.73 15.72 -3.52
C LEU A 99 0.19 15.72 -4.94
N GLU A 100 0.58 16.72 -5.74
CA GLU A 100 0.20 16.77 -7.13
C GLU A 100 0.79 15.60 -7.91
N TRP A 101 2.07 15.33 -7.68
CA TRP A 101 2.73 14.20 -8.31
C TRP A 101 2.07 12.89 -7.90
N LEU A 102 1.74 12.76 -6.61
CA LEU A 102 1.12 11.55 -6.10
C LEU A 102 -0.22 11.30 -6.79
N ASN A 103 -1.05 12.33 -6.86
CA ASN A 103 -2.36 12.20 -7.50
C ASN A 103 -2.25 11.83 -8.97
N SER A 104 -1.34 12.47 -9.69
CA SER A 104 -1.21 12.18 -11.12
C SER A 104 -0.67 10.78 -11.37
N SER A 105 0.15 10.28 -10.45
CA SER A 105 0.79 8.97 -10.63
C SER A 105 -0.20 7.81 -10.51
N VAL A 106 -1.30 8.01 -9.77
CA VAL A 106 -2.29 6.95 -9.62
C VAL A 106 -3.54 7.20 -10.44
N ARG A 107 -3.58 8.29 -11.21
CA ARG A 107 -4.75 8.59 -12.03
C ARG A 107 -4.79 7.66 -13.22
N LEU A 108 -5.93 7.03 -13.42
CA LEU A 108 -6.09 6.13 -14.55
C LEU A 108 -6.43 6.94 -15.80
N ALA A 109 -6.04 6.42 -16.96
CA ALA A 109 -6.41 7.02 -18.22
C ALA A 109 -7.91 6.96 -18.37
N ARG A 110 -8.48 8.01 -18.95
CA ARG A 110 -9.92 8.03 -19.19
C ARG A 110 -10.23 7.14 -20.36
N LYS A 111 -11.21 6.31 -20.14
CA LYS A 111 -11.59 5.35 -21.15
C LYS A 111 -12.02 6.07 -22.41
N GLY A 112 -11.44 5.68 -23.54
CA GLY A 112 -11.82 6.26 -24.83
C GLY A 112 -11.28 7.64 -25.05
N ARG A 113 -10.42 8.17 -24.21
CA ARG A 113 -9.90 9.48 -24.39
C ARG A 113 -8.43 9.54 -24.57
N ASP A 114 -7.69 9.17 -23.69
CA ASP A 114 -6.35 9.27 -23.88
C ASP A 114 -5.87 7.99 -24.04
N SER A 115 -5.51 7.71 -24.59
CA SER A 115 -5.12 6.52 -24.83
C SER A 115 -3.79 6.41 -24.79
#